data_1a1cec88ac941e5c9103b544df1dfcde
#
_entry.id   1a1cec88ac941e5c9103b544df1dfcde
#
_cell.length_a   1.000
_cell.length_b   1.000
_cell.length_c   1.000
_cell.angle_alpha   90.00
_cell.angle_beta   90.00
_cell.angle_gamma   90.00
#
_symmetry.space_group_name_H-M   'P 1'
#
loop_
_entity.id
_entity.type
_entity.pdbx_description
1 polymer ?
#
loop_
_entity_poly.entity_id
_entity_poly.type
_entity_poly.pdbx_seq_one_letter_code
_entity_poly.pdbx_strand_id
1 'polypeptide(L)'
;ALRLILLEKLERFREEYPHVRLRLFNHSTPQAVQALKNYAVDFAIVTTPISIRKPLQKKSLLNYQEILVCGSKYKDLASSPVSIHELQDLPFVGLAEGTSTREMYMNYFMENHVSFQPDIEAATTDQVLPMIVHNLGIGFYPEPLAQEVIDDGKVFALQLKEPLPQREVCLVTNSSTTMSTAVKKAIEFIV
;
A
#
# COMPACT_ATOMS: atom_id res chain seq x y z
N ALA A 1 -2.26 1.12 -4.10
CA ALA A 1 -3.59 1.08 -4.74
C ALA A 1 -3.52 1.02 -6.26
N LEU A 2 -2.69 1.87 -6.92
CA LEU A 2 -2.63 1.94 -8.39
C LEU A 2 -2.35 0.56 -9.02
N ARG A 3 -1.26 -0.08 -8.66
CA ARG A 3 -0.85 -1.40 -9.19
C ARG A 3 -1.72 -2.56 -8.71
N LEU A 4 -2.38 -2.43 -7.56
CA LEU A 4 -3.21 -3.50 -7.00
C LEU A 4 -4.55 -3.67 -7.74
N ILE A 5 -5.14 -2.58 -8.22
CA ILE A 5 -6.53 -2.62 -8.70
C ILE A 5 -6.82 -1.63 -9.83
N LEU A 6 -6.12 -0.47 -9.90
CA LEU A 6 -6.59 0.61 -10.77
C LEU A 6 -6.17 0.47 -12.22
N LEU A 7 -4.97 -0.05 -12.53
CA LEU A 7 -4.43 -0.01 -13.90
C LEU A 7 -5.35 -0.67 -14.91
N GLU A 8 -5.79 -1.91 -14.65
CA GLU A 8 -6.69 -2.65 -15.56
C GLU A 8 -8.06 -1.96 -15.72
N LYS A 9 -8.58 -1.40 -14.61
CA LYS A 9 -9.87 -0.69 -14.61
C LYS A 9 -9.79 0.63 -15.37
N LEU A 10 -8.67 1.34 -15.24
CA LEU A 10 -8.43 2.58 -15.99
C LEU A 10 -8.18 2.32 -17.48
N GLU A 11 -7.55 1.20 -17.84
CA GLU A 11 -7.39 0.77 -19.23
C GLU A 11 -8.76 0.64 -19.89
N ARG A 12 -9.66 -0.19 -19.34
CA ARG A 12 -11.03 -0.37 -19.83
C ARG A 12 -11.81 0.95 -19.87
N PHE A 13 -11.68 1.77 -18.84
CA PHE A 13 -12.32 3.09 -18.83
C PHE A 13 -11.82 3.98 -19.96
N ARG A 14 -10.53 3.95 -20.28
CA ARG A 14 -9.94 4.72 -21.37
C ARG A 14 -10.35 4.23 -22.75
N GLU A 15 -10.57 2.95 -22.92
CA GLU A 15 -11.12 2.37 -24.17
C GLU A 15 -12.54 2.86 -24.43
N GLU A 16 -13.40 2.89 -23.39
CA GLU A 16 -14.79 3.31 -23.54
C GLU A 16 -14.96 4.83 -23.57
N TYR A 17 -14.12 5.56 -22.83
CA TYR A 17 -14.18 7.03 -22.71
C TYR A 17 -12.85 7.71 -23.12
N PRO A 18 -12.42 7.59 -24.39
CA PRO A 18 -11.10 8.07 -24.82
C PRO A 18 -10.92 9.59 -24.72
N HIS A 19 -12.01 10.35 -24.72
CA HIS A 19 -11.99 11.81 -24.62
C HIS A 19 -11.95 12.33 -23.17
N VAL A 20 -12.16 11.48 -22.16
CA VAL A 20 -12.08 11.89 -20.77
C VAL A 20 -10.62 12.04 -20.35
N ARG A 21 -10.27 13.23 -19.87
CA ARG A 21 -8.92 13.50 -19.37
C ARG A 21 -8.79 13.03 -17.91
N LEU A 22 -7.85 12.12 -17.66
CA LEU A 22 -7.50 11.64 -16.32
C LEU A 22 -6.27 12.38 -15.80
N ARG A 23 -6.30 12.80 -14.52
CA ARG A 23 -5.14 13.25 -13.77
C ARG A 23 -4.98 12.38 -12.54
N LEU A 24 -3.84 11.71 -12.43
CA LEU A 24 -3.51 10.82 -11.33
C LEU A 24 -2.45 11.48 -10.45
N PHE A 25 -2.67 11.43 -9.14
CA PHE A 25 -1.74 11.93 -8.14
C PHE A 25 -1.29 10.76 -7.26
N ASN A 26 0.00 10.71 -6.96
CA ASN A 26 0.55 9.74 -6.02
C ASN A 26 0.73 10.42 -4.67
N HIS A 27 -0.19 10.16 -3.75
CA HIS A 27 -0.24 10.73 -2.41
C HIS A 27 -0.25 9.62 -1.35
N SER A 28 0.28 9.91 -0.16
CA SER A 28 -0.01 9.08 1.01
C SER A 28 -1.50 9.15 1.35
N THR A 29 -2.01 8.15 2.10
CA THR A 29 -3.43 8.13 2.50
C THR A 29 -3.90 9.44 3.15
N PRO A 30 -3.18 10.02 4.14
CA PRO A 30 -3.58 11.31 4.71
C PRO A 30 -3.61 12.45 3.70
N GLN A 31 -2.61 12.51 2.79
CA GLN A 31 -2.54 13.55 1.75
C GLN A 31 -3.68 13.41 0.74
N ALA A 32 -4.01 12.17 0.31
CA ALA A 32 -5.12 11.92 -0.60
C ALA A 32 -6.47 12.32 0.00
N VAL A 33 -6.68 12.00 1.28
CA VAL A 33 -7.88 12.41 2.02
C VAL A 33 -7.97 13.93 2.15
N GLN A 34 -6.84 14.59 2.40
CA GLN A 34 -6.81 16.06 2.48
C GLN A 34 -7.06 16.71 1.11
N ALA A 35 -6.49 16.15 0.02
CA ALA A 35 -6.77 16.63 -1.33
C ALA A 35 -8.25 16.51 -1.70
N LEU A 36 -8.91 15.42 -1.28
CA LEU A 36 -10.35 15.24 -1.47
C LEU A 36 -11.18 16.25 -0.64
N LYS A 37 -10.80 16.52 0.61
CA LYS A 37 -11.44 17.55 1.43
C LYS A 37 -11.33 18.96 0.83
N ASN A 38 -10.20 19.24 0.19
CA ASN A 38 -9.92 20.53 -0.45
C ASN A 38 -10.45 20.62 -1.89
N TYR A 39 -11.21 19.61 -2.36
CA TYR A 39 -11.75 19.56 -3.72
C TYR A 39 -10.67 19.58 -4.83
N ALA A 40 -9.43 19.21 -4.50
CA ALA A 40 -8.34 19.14 -5.46
C ALA A 40 -8.39 17.86 -6.33
N VAL A 41 -9.14 16.86 -5.87
CA VAL A 41 -9.43 15.60 -6.57
C VAL A 41 -10.91 15.25 -6.46
N ASP A 42 -11.44 14.52 -7.43
CA ASP A 42 -12.85 14.11 -7.48
C ASP A 42 -13.16 12.95 -6.53
N PHE A 43 -12.21 12.01 -6.40
CA PHE A 43 -12.25 10.90 -5.46
C PHE A 43 -10.82 10.44 -5.15
N ALA A 44 -10.66 9.63 -4.12
CA ALA A 44 -9.37 9.05 -3.75
C ALA A 44 -9.46 7.54 -3.63
N ILE A 45 -8.42 6.85 -4.08
CA ILE A 45 -8.22 5.40 -3.85
C ILE A 45 -7.04 5.27 -2.92
N VAL A 46 -7.28 4.76 -1.73
CA VAL A 46 -6.32 4.72 -0.63
C VAL A 46 -6.29 3.35 0.01
N THR A 47 -5.29 3.11 0.86
CA THR A 47 -5.17 1.87 1.63
C THR A 47 -5.37 2.14 3.12
N THR A 48 -5.93 1.17 3.84
CA THR A 48 -6.03 1.23 5.30
C THR A 48 -4.64 1.19 5.95
N PRO A 49 -4.48 1.72 7.20
CA PRO A 49 -5.51 2.30 8.03
C PRO A 49 -5.95 3.68 7.51
N ILE A 50 -7.24 3.95 7.65
CA ILE A 50 -7.83 5.23 7.27
C ILE A 50 -8.89 5.63 8.30
N SER A 51 -8.82 6.86 8.79
CA SER A 51 -9.84 7.48 9.62
C SER A 51 -10.51 8.62 8.86
N ILE A 52 -11.80 8.46 8.56
CA ILE A 52 -12.60 9.47 7.90
C ILE A 52 -13.89 9.75 8.67
N ARG A 53 -14.43 10.96 8.49
CA ARG A 53 -15.70 11.39 9.05
C ARG A 53 -16.54 12.04 7.96
N LYS A 54 -17.85 12.09 8.16
CA LYS A 54 -18.75 12.84 7.26
C LYS A 54 -18.19 14.24 6.98
N PRO A 55 -18.28 14.75 5.76
CA PRO A 55 -19.05 14.22 4.62
C PRO A 55 -18.30 13.15 3.79
N LEU A 56 -17.09 12.72 4.17
CA LEU A 56 -16.38 11.67 3.46
C LEU A 56 -17.00 10.31 3.74
N GLN A 57 -17.03 9.46 2.70
CA GLN A 57 -17.52 8.10 2.75
C GLN A 57 -16.48 7.17 2.16
N LYS A 58 -16.34 5.95 2.71
CA LYS A 58 -15.48 4.93 2.14
C LYS A 58 -16.29 3.73 1.66
N LYS A 59 -15.83 3.11 0.58
CA LYS A 59 -16.25 1.80 0.10
C LYS A 59 -15.03 0.92 -0.05
N SER A 60 -15.03 -0.26 0.55
CA SER A 60 -13.98 -1.27 0.36
C SER A 60 -14.05 -1.81 -1.06
N LEU A 61 -12.90 -1.95 -1.72
CA LEU A 61 -12.76 -2.44 -3.09
C LEU A 61 -12.04 -3.78 -3.15
N LEU A 62 -11.02 -3.96 -2.32
CA LEU A 62 -10.16 -5.15 -2.31
C LEU A 62 -9.55 -5.33 -0.92
N ASN A 63 -9.56 -6.56 -0.42
CA ASN A 63 -8.74 -6.95 0.72
C ASN A 63 -7.42 -7.53 0.24
N TYR A 64 -6.34 -7.22 0.92
CA TYR A 64 -5.02 -7.77 0.62
C TYR A 64 -4.19 -7.92 1.90
N GLN A 65 -3.19 -8.78 1.81
CA GLN A 65 -2.22 -8.99 2.88
C GLN A 65 -0.89 -8.34 2.49
N GLU A 66 -0.18 -7.82 3.47
CA GLU A 66 1.24 -7.53 3.34
C GLU A 66 2.05 -8.69 3.91
N ILE A 67 3.19 -8.94 3.32
CA ILE A 67 4.16 -9.95 3.74
C ILE A 67 5.50 -9.29 4.00
N LEU A 68 6.29 -9.88 4.87
CA LEU A 68 7.68 -9.51 5.02
C LEU A 68 8.49 -10.22 3.94
N VAL A 69 9.33 -9.48 3.23
CA VAL A 69 10.18 -10.03 2.16
C VAL A 69 11.63 -9.65 2.37
N CYS A 70 12.53 -10.49 1.89
CA CYS A 70 13.96 -10.26 1.89
C CYS A 70 14.59 -10.59 0.55
N GLY A 71 15.74 -10.00 0.27
CA GLY A 71 16.55 -10.36 -0.90
C GLY A 71 17.40 -11.62 -0.66
N SER A 72 18.14 -12.03 -1.69
CA SER A 72 18.94 -13.27 -1.71
C SER A 72 19.96 -13.39 -0.56
N LYS A 73 20.46 -12.26 -0.06
CA LYS A 73 21.40 -12.22 1.08
C LYS A 73 20.82 -12.83 2.36
N TYR A 74 19.52 -12.72 2.55
CA TYR A 74 18.81 -13.14 3.75
C TYR A 74 17.87 -14.33 3.50
N LYS A 75 18.01 -15.03 2.37
CA LYS A 75 17.10 -16.11 1.94
C LYS A 75 16.96 -17.25 2.94
N ASP A 76 18.00 -17.50 3.73
CA ASP A 76 18.00 -18.60 4.71
C ASP A 76 16.96 -18.38 5.83
N LEU A 77 16.56 -17.11 6.07
CA LEU A 77 15.49 -16.77 7.00
C LEU A 77 14.11 -17.26 6.51
N ALA A 78 13.96 -17.53 5.22
CA ALA A 78 12.70 -18.04 4.66
C ALA A 78 12.52 -19.56 4.86
N SER A 79 13.53 -20.27 5.40
CA SER A 79 13.49 -21.71 5.59
C SER A 79 12.58 -22.19 6.72
N SER A 80 12.23 -21.31 7.65
CA SER A 80 11.36 -21.60 8.81
C SER A 80 10.66 -20.34 9.30
N PRO A 81 9.52 -20.46 10.03
CA PRO A 81 8.86 -19.31 10.62
C PRO A 81 9.76 -18.56 11.59
N VAL A 82 9.86 -17.23 11.41
CA VAL A 82 10.68 -16.33 12.21
C VAL A 82 9.80 -15.43 13.08
N SER A 83 10.28 -15.09 14.27
CA SER A 83 9.65 -14.04 15.09
C SER A 83 10.18 -12.67 14.68
N ILE A 84 9.33 -11.65 14.78
CA ILE A 84 9.74 -10.26 14.55
C ILE A 84 10.87 -9.85 15.53
N HIS A 85 10.94 -10.47 16.69
CA HIS A 85 12.05 -10.27 17.66
C HIS A 85 13.41 -10.73 17.14
N GLU A 86 13.44 -11.77 16.32
CA GLU A 86 14.68 -12.32 15.73
C GLU A 86 15.25 -11.43 14.61
N LEU A 87 14.46 -10.46 14.15
CA LEU A 87 14.78 -9.61 13.01
C LEU A 87 15.24 -8.20 13.39
N GLN A 88 15.32 -7.88 14.68
CA GLN A 88 15.58 -6.52 15.19
C GLN A 88 16.93 -5.92 14.74
N ASP A 89 17.93 -6.79 14.56
CA ASP A 89 19.28 -6.37 14.17
C ASP A 89 19.50 -6.37 12.65
N LEU A 90 18.46 -6.67 11.87
CA LEU A 90 18.53 -6.64 10.42
C LEU A 90 18.17 -5.26 9.88
N PRO A 91 18.84 -4.79 8.81
CA PRO A 91 18.48 -3.53 8.19
C PRO A 91 17.06 -3.60 7.61
N PHE A 92 16.26 -2.59 7.91
CA PHE A 92 14.86 -2.52 7.50
C PHE A 92 14.64 -1.39 6.50
N VAL A 93 13.97 -1.71 5.38
CA VAL A 93 13.46 -0.74 4.41
C VAL A 93 12.00 -0.45 4.75
N GLY A 94 11.72 0.76 5.20
CA GLY A 94 10.38 1.20 5.58
C GLY A 94 9.91 2.39 4.76
N LEU A 95 8.71 2.86 5.08
CA LEU A 95 8.17 4.09 4.50
C LEU A 95 8.51 5.30 5.39
N ALA A 96 8.61 6.46 4.75
CA ALA A 96 8.84 7.72 5.43
C ALA A 96 7.72 8.05 6.43
N GLU A 97 8.06 8.85 7.43
CA GLU A 97 7.12 9.35 8.42
C GLU A 97 5.92 10.09 7.78
N GLY A 98 4.80 10.16 8.51
CA GLY A 98 3.57 10.82 8.04
C GLY A 98 2.77 10.00 7.03
N THR A 99 3.10 8.73 6.83
CA THR A 99 2.24 7.80 6.07
C THR A 99 1.46 6.88 7.02
N SER A 100 0.18 6.63 6.73
CA SER A 100 -0.63 5.69 7.54
C SER A 100 -0.06 4.27 7.57
N THR A 101 0.67 3.88 6.52
CA THR A 101 1.33 2.58 6.46
C THR A 101 2.51 2.51 7.45
N ARG A 102 3.31 3.57 7.55
CA ARG A 102 4.38 3.66 8.55
C ARG A 102 3.80 3.59 9.97
N GLU A 103 2.74 4.34 10.25
CA GLU A 103 2.06 4.31 11.55
C GLU A 103 1.54 2.91 11.88
N MET A 104 0.98 2.19 10.91
CA MET A 104 0.53 0.82 11.08
C MET A 104 1.68 -0.12 11.45
N TYR A 105 2.83 -0.01 10.78
CA TYR A 105 4.00 -0.83 11.13
C TYR A 105 4.54 -0.50 12.51
N MET A 106 4.64 0.78 12.86
CA MET A 106 5.05 1.19 14.20
C MET A 106 4.15 0.60 15.28
N ASN A 107 2.83 0.63 15.07
CA ASN A 107 1.87 0.03 16.00
C ASN A 107 2.06 -1.50 16.08
N TYR A 108 2.23 -2.18 14.95
CA TYR A 108 2.49 -3.62 14.90
C TYR A 108 3.75 -4.00 15.70
N PHE A 109 4.85 -3.29 15.51
CA PHE A 109 6.08 -3.53 16.26
C PHE A 109 5.89 -3.23 17.76
N MET A 110 5.24 -2.13 18.09
CA MET A 110 4.97 -1.75 19.48
C MET A 110 4.06 -2.76 20.19
N GLU A 111 3.02 -3.27 19.55
CA GLU A 111 2.14 -4.31 20.07
C GLU A 111 2.88 -5.63 20.35
N ASN A 112 3.94 -5.89 19.58
CA ASN A 112 4.82 -7.03 19.76
C ASN A 112 6.04 -6.71 20.64
N HIS A 113 6.06 -5.57 21.33
CA HIS A 113 7.15 -5.14 22.24
C HIS A 113 8.53 -5.03 21.56
N VAL A 114 8.55 -4.71 20.28
CA VAL A 114 9.76 -4.50 19.47
C VAL A 114 9.87 -3.02 19.08
N SER A 115 11.06 -2.47 19.21
CA SER A 115 11.36 -1.14 18.69
C SER A 115 11.47 -1.20 17.16
N PHE A 116 10.83 -0.27 16.45
CA PHE A 116 10.91 -0.18 15.00
C PHE A 116 11.48 1.16 14.56
N GLN A 117 12.63 1.07 13.92
CA GLN A 117 13.22 2.20 13.21
C GLN A 117 13.84 1.65 11.92
N PRO A 118 13.34 2.02 10.74
CA PRO A 118 13.95 1.57 9.50
C PRO A 118 15.31 2.25 9.30
N ASP A 119 16.23 1.50 8.73
CA ASP A 119 17.55 2.00 8.33
C ASP A 119 17.47 2.80 7.04
N ILE A 120 16.49 2.48 6.20
CA ILE A 120 16.23 3.16 4.93
C ILE A 120 14.76 3.55 4.85
N GLU A 121 14.50 4.81 4.56
CA GLU A 121 13.16 5.33 4.37
C GLU A 121 12.85 5.60 2.89
N ALA A 122 11.82 4.95 2.39
CA ALA A 122 11.30 5.16 1.04
C ALA A 122 10.11 6.11 1.04
N ALA A 123 10.03 7.01 0.09
CA ALA A 123 8.91 7.94 -0.03
C ALA A 123 7.60 7.24 -0.46
N THR A 124 7.70 6.15 -1.23
CA THR A 124 6.56 5.39 -1.75
C THR A 124 6.80 3.90 -1.67
N THR A 125 5.71 3.12 -1.59
CA THR A 125 5.78 1.64 -1.58
C THR A 125 6.49 1.08 -2.81
N ASP A 126 6.38 1.72 -3.97
CA ASP A 126 7.01 1.24 -5.21
C ASP A 126 8.54 1.24 -5.16
N GLN A 127 9.14 2.04 -4.27
CA GLN A 127 10.59 2.08 -4.06
C GLN A 127 11.10 0.94 -3.16
N VAL A 128 10.25 0.36 -2.31
CA VAL A 128 10.63 -0.62 -1.29
C VAL A 128 11.14 -1.92 -1.91
N LEU A 129 10.35 -2.52 -2.81
CA LEU A 129 10.69 -3.83 -3.39
C LEU A 129 12.01 -3.82 -4.19
N PRO A 130 12.30 -2.82 -5.05
CA PRO A 130 13.60 -2.72 -5.71
C PRO A 130 14.78 -2.65 -4.73
N MET A 131 14.65 -1.95 -3.61
CA MET A 131 15.70 -1.89 -2.59
C MET A 131 15.95 -3.25 -1.93
N ILE A 132 14.86 -4.01 -1.66
CA ILE A 132 14.96 -5.36 -1.10
C ILE A 132 15.60 -6.32 -2.09
N VAL A 133 15.26 -6.27 -3.37
CA VAL A 133 15.91 -7.04 -4.45
C VAL A 133 17.43 -6.82 -4.45
N HIS A 134 17.86 -5.60 -4.18
CA HIS A 134 19.28 -5.23 -4.10
C HIS A 134 19.91 -5.47 -2.71
N ASN A 135 19.23 -6.21 -1.83
CA ASN A 135 19.72 -6.59 -0.50
C ASN A 135 20.05 -5.41 0.44
N LEU A 136 19.37 -4.27 0.27
CA LEU A 136 19.55 -3.11 1.15
C LEU A 136 18.90 -3.32 2.52
N GLY A 137 18.02 -4.30 2.66
CA GLY A 137 17.35 -4.67 3.89
C GLY A 137 16.20 -5.64 3.64
N ILE A 138 15.44 -5.90 4.70
CA ILE A 138 14.15 -6.58 4.65
C ILE A 138 13.03 -5.56 4.74
N GLY A 139 11.80 -5.89 4.38
CA GLY A 139 10.70 -4.94 4.47
C GLY A 139 9.34 -5.54 4.15
N PHE A 140 8.30 -4.84 4.55
CA PHE A 140 6.93 -5.22 4.24
C PHE A 140 6.52 -4.75 2.85
N TYR A 141 5.79 -5.62 2.16
CA TYR A 141 5.30 -5.33 0.82
C TYR A 141 3.96 -6.03 0.55
N PRO A 142 3.05 -5.45 -0.25
CA PRO A 142 1.80 -6.12 -0.63
C PRO A 142 2.07 -7.45 -1.35
N GLU A 143 1.56 -8.55 -0.79
CA GLU A 143 1.76 -9.90 -1.32
C GLU A 143 1.43 -10.01 -2.82
N PRO A 144 0.27 -9.51 -3.32
CA PRO A 144 -0.06 -9.62 -4.74
C PRO A 144 0.94 -8.92 -5.68
N LEU A 145 1.66 -7.91 -5.19
CA LEU A 145 2.67 -7.19 -5.98
C LEU A 145 4.08 -7.77 -5.84
N ALA A 146 4.31 -8.61 -4.83
CA ALA A 146 5.57 -9.30 -4.63
C ALA A 146 5.65 -10.62 -5.41
N GLN A 147 4.51 -11.22 -5.75
CA GLN A 147 4.43 -12.60 -6.24
C GLN A 147 5.31 -12.86 -7.47
N GLU A 148 5.24 -12.01 -8.48
CA GLU A 148 6.08 -12.15 -9.68
C GLU A 148 7.58 -12.18 -9.36
N VAL A 149 8.02 -11.32 -8.44
CA VAL A 149 9.43 -11.20 -8.06
C VAL A 149 9.86 -12.35 -7.15
N ILE A 150 8.92 -12.93 -6.39
CA ILE A 150 9.11 -14.16 -5.61
C ILE A 150 9.25 -15.36 -6.55
N ASP A 151 8.37 -15.49 -7.54
CA ASP A 151 8.40 -16.58 -8.52
C ASP A 151 9.68 -16.55 -9.35
N ASP A 152 10.21 -15.37 -9.65
CA ASP A 152 11.52 -15.16 -10.26
C ASP A 152 12.71 -15.52 -9.33
N GLY A 153 12.48 -15.80 -8.05
CA GLY A 153 13.53 -16.10 -7.07
C GLY A 153 14.41 -14.92 -6.70
N LYS A 154 13.97 -13.68 -6.95
CA LYS A 154 14.73 -12.46 -6.64
C LYS A 154 14.51 -11.99 -5.21
N VAL A 155 13.34 -12.27 -4.63
CA VAL A 155 13.02 -12.04 -3.22
C VAL A 155 12.34 -13.28 -2.64
N PHE A 156 12.34 -13.36 -1.30
CA PHE A 156 11.84 -14.49 -0.53
C PHE A 156 10.87 -13.97 0.53
N ALA A 157 9.69 -14.58 0.61
CA ALA A 157 8.72 -14.28 1.65
C ALA A 157 9.15 -14.91 2.99
N LEU A 158 9.16 -14.11 4.05
CA LEU A 158 9.42 -14.58 5.40
C LEU A 158 8.10 -14.87 6.10
N GLN A 159 7.95 -16.06 6.63
CA GLN A 159 6.78 -16.43 7.41
C GLN A 159 6.93 -15.91 8.84
N LEU A 160 6.20 -14.86 9.18
CA LEU A 160 6.19 -14.31 10.54
C LEU A 160 5.31 -15.17 11.47
N LYS A 161 5.79 -15.37 12.70
CA LYS A 161 5.00 -15.99 13.79
C LYS A 161 3.89 -15.03 14.25
N GLU A 162 4.15 -13.72 14.20
CA GLU A 162 3.23 -12.64 14.54
C GLU A 162 2.60 -12.09 13.25
N PRO A 163 1.33 -12.41 12.94
CA PRO A 163 0.72 -12.02 11.67
C PRO A 163 0.45 -10.51 11.59
N LEU A 164 0.67 -9.93 10.41
CA LEU A 164 0.27 -8.56 10.12
C LEU A 164 -1.26 -8.43 10.01
N PRO A 165 -1.82 -7.26 10.35
CA PRO A 165 -3.23 -6.99 10.12
C PRO A 165 -3.56 -6.99 8.62
N GLN A 166 -4.74 -7.52 8.27
CA GLN A 166 -5.25 -7.44 6.91
C GLN A 166 -5.54 -5.99 6.52
N ARG A 167 -5.31 -5.66 5.25
CA ARG A 167 -5.51 -4.32 4.71
C ARG A 167 -6.57 -4.30 3.62
N GLU A 168 -7.13 -3.11 3.40
CA GLU A 168 -8.10 -2.87 2.34
C GLU A 168 -7.61 -1.76 1.40
N VAL A 169 -7.93 -1.89 0.12
CA VAL A 169 -7.98 -0.76 -0.82
C VAL A 169 -9.39 -0.19 -0.77
N CYS A 170 -9.51 1.11 -0.55
CA CYS A 170 -10.79 1.78 -0.39
C CYS A 170 -10.95 2.93 -1.39
N LEU A 171 -12.14 3.03 -1.98
CA LEU A 171 -12.62 4.25 -2.63
C LEU A 171 -13.12 5.21 -1.54
N VAL A 172 -12.66 6.45 -1.59
CA VAL A 172 -13.16 7.55 -0.74
C VAL A 172 -13.76 8.63 -1.60
N THR A 173 -14.97 9.02 -1.26
CA THR A 173 -15.75 10.07 -1.94
C THR A 173 -16.22 11.11 -0.95
N ASN A 174 -16.59 12.31 -1.45
CA ASN A 174 -17.18 13.36 -0.65
C ASN A 174 -18.67 13.51 -0.98
N SER A 175 -19.55 13.18 -0.04
CA SER A 175 -21.01 13.22 -0.24
C SER A 175 -21.60 14.63 -0.32
N SER A 176 -20.83 15.66 0.04
CA SER A 176 -21.25 17.07 -0.11
C SER A 176 -21.02 17.63 -1.52
N THR A 177 -20.37 16.86 -2.41
CA THR A 177 -20.04 17.31 -3.77
C THR A 177 -20.88 16.59 -4.80
N THR A 178 -21.44 17.35 -5.74
CA THR A 178 -22.10 16.76 -6.92
C THR A 178 -21.05 16.26 -7.91
N MET A 179 -21.03 14.97 -8.14
CA MET A 179 -20.10 14.34 -9.09
C MET A 179 -20.57 14.56 -10.54
N SER A 180 -19.65 14.91 -11.42
CA SER A 180 -19.91 14.94 -12.86
C SER A 180 -20.23 13.55 -13.41
N THR A 181 -20.84 13.48 -14.60
CA THR A 181 -21.14 12.21 -15.26
C THR A 181 -19.86 11.38 -15.50
N ALA A 182 -18.77 12.03 -15.91
CA ALA A 182 -17.49 11.37 -16.14
C ALA A 182 -16.93 10.74 -14.85
N VAL A 183 -17.02 11.43 -13.72
CA VAL A 183 -16.59 10.91 -12.41
C VAL A 183 -17.43 9.71 -11.99
N LYS A 184 -18.77 9.78 -12.15
CA LYS A 184 -19.65 8.64 -11.83
C LYS A 184 -19.31 7.43 -12.67
N LYS A 185 -19.08 7.61 -13.98
CA LYS A 185 -18.68 6.53 -14.88
C LYS A 185 -17.32 5.93 -14.49
N ALA A 186 -16.33 6.76 -14.19
CA ALA A 186 -15.02 6.27 -13.70
C ALA A 186 -15.17 5.42 -12.42
N ILE A 187 -16.01 5.86 -11.48
CA ILE A 187 -16.26 5.10 -10.24
C ILE A 187 -16.98 3.76 -10.55
N GLU A 188 -17.94 3.71 -11.50
CA GLU A 188 -18.60 2.47 -11.91
C GLU A 188 -17.60 1.42 -12.44
N PHE A 189 -16.54 1.83 -13.13
CA PHE A 189 -15.47 0.93 -13.58
C PHE A 189 -14.56 0.47 -12.44
N ILE A 190 -14.37 1.31 -11.43
CA ILE A 190 -13.47 1.03 -10.30
C ILE A 190 -14.12 0.08 -9.27
N VAL A 191 -15.41 0.16 -9.12
CA VAL A 191 -16.21 -0.62 -8.16
C VAL A 191 -16.63 -1.95 -8.71
#